data_a8a178895e66b775fbe28f85a2ef5466
#
_entry.id   a8a178895e66b775fbe28f85a2ef5466
#
_cell.length_a   1.000
_cell.length_b   1.000
_cell.length_c   1.000
_cell.angle_alpha   90.00
_cell.angle_beta   90.00
_cell.angle_gamma   90.00
#
_symmetry.space_group_name_H-M   'P 1'
#
loop_
_entity.id
_entity.type
_entity.pdbx_description
1 polymer ?
#
loop_
_entity_poly.entity_id
_entity_poly.type
_entity_poly.pdbx_seq_one_letter_code
_entity_poly.pdbx_strand_id
1 'polypeptide(L)'
;MSIRFDDQVAIVTGAGGGLEKEHALGLARRGAKVVVNDLGGGVDGSGASDAANAVVDQIISEGGEAIANGASVTDLEAVQAMVNEAKEKWGRIDILVNNAGILRDKSFHKDTIESFNAVMDVHFQGTLNCTHTVYPIMREQEFGRIIFTSSSSGVFGNFGQANYGSAKMAMVGLMNTLKLEGQKYNVFTNSITPVAYTRMTEGLIPEDFGKNMQPEHVTPAVLYLASKDAPNGVVMAAGAGVFARIFIHETMGINLGTAEDMTPENIAANWDKVSDMDDARPLQNGGEQTLKIFELINKG
;
A
#
# COMPACT_ATOMS: atom_id res chain seq x y z
N MET A 1 0.11 25.59 6.41
CA MET A 1 -0.18 25.56 4.95
C MET A 1 -1.21 24.47 4.69
N SER A 2 -2.15 24.68 3.77
CA SER A 2 -3.14 23.64 3.44
C SER A 2 -2.58 22.78 2.31
N ILE A 3 -2.67 21.45 2.44
CA ILE A 3 -2.31 20.50 1.36
C ILE A 3 -3.38 20.60 0.28
N ARG A 4 -2.97 20.90 -0.95
CA ARG A 4 -3.83 21.01 -2.14
C ARG A 4 -3.26 20.16 -3.27
N PHE A 5 -4.14 19.75 -4.20
CA PHE A 5 -3.85 18.92 -5.36
C PHE A 5 -4.35 19.57 -6.66
N ASP A 6 -4.43 20.90 -6.68
CA ASP A 6 -4.90 21.65 -7.86
C ASP A 6 -4.06 21.24 -9.09
N ASP A 7 -4.75 21.00 -10.21
CA ASP A 7 -4.18 20.52 -11.48
C ASP A 7 -3.52 19.13 -11.46
N GLN A 8 -3.59 18.40 -10.35
CA GLN A 8 -3.11 17.04 -10.27
C GLN A 8 -4.19 16.01 -10.61
N VAL A 9 -3.77 14.90 -11.19
CA VAL A 9 -4.64 13.78 -11.58
C VAL A 9 -4.36 12.57 -10.70
N ALA A 10 -5.39 12.05 -10.05
CA ALA A 10 -5.34 10.90 -9.18
C ALA A 10 -6.13 9.71 -9.75
N ILE A 11 -5.57 8.52 -9.66
CA ILE A 11 -6.27 7.26 -9.90
C ILE A 11 -6.42 6.55 -8.55
N VAL A 12 -7.66 6.21 -8.17
CA VAL A 12 -7.96 5.46 -6.94
C VAL A 12 -8.66 4.17 -7.33
N THR A 13 -8.04 3.01 -7.02
CA THR A 13 -8.60 1.71 -7.37
C THR A 13 -9.42 1.11 -6.23
N GLY A 14 -10.56 0.48 -6.57
CA GLY A 14 -11.53 -0.03 -5.59
C GLY A 14 -12.40 1.07 -4.98
N ALA A 15 -12.54 2.22 -5.64
CA ALA A 15 -13.05 3.46 -5.04
C ALA A 15 -14.58 3.60 -5.04
N GLY A 16 -15.32 2.52 -5.29
CA GLY A 16 -16.79 2.52 -5.21
C GLY A 16 -17.37 2.54 -3.79
N GLY A 17 -16.54 2.35 -2.76
CA GLY A 17 -17.00 2.35 -1.37
C GLY A 17 -15.87 2.32 -0.35
N GLY A 18 -16.21 2.27 0.93
CA GLY A 18 -15.25 2.10 2.01
C GLY A 18 -14.19 3.21 2.13
N LEU A 19 -12.96 2.81 2.42
CA LEU A 19 -11.81 3.70 2.56
C LEU A 19 -11.54 4.49 1.29
N GLU A 20 -11.61 3.83 0.15
CA GLU A 20 -11.17 4.35 -1.14
C GLU A 20 -12.11 5.44 -1.66
N LYS A 21 -13.40 5.27 -1.42
CA LYS A 21 -14.39 6.32 -1.67
C LYS A 21 -13.98 7.60 -0.93
N GLU A 22 -13.65 7.50 0.36
CA GLU A 22 -13.26 8.65 1.16
C GLU A 22 -11.92 9.25 0.69
N HIS A 23 -10.99 8.42 0.20
CA HIS A 23 -9.74 8.90 -0.39
C HIS A 23 -10.00 9.67 -1.69
N ALA A 24 -10.85 9.14 -2.58
CA ALA A 24 -11.25 9.81 -3.82
C ALA A 24 -11.93 11.15 -3.55
N LEU A 25 -12.90 11.18 -2.63
CA LEU A 25 -13.57 12.41 -2.19
C LEU A 25 -12.58 13.41 -1.57
N GLY A 26 -11.69 12.94 -0.70
CA GLY A 26 -10.68 13.78 -0.03
C GLY A 26 -9.70 14.42 -1.00
N LEU A 27 -9.27 13.70 -2.05
CA LEU A 27 -8.43 14.22 -3.12
C LEU A 27 -9.18 15.25 -3.97
N ALA A 28 -10.42 14.95 -4.39
CA ALA A 28 -11.25 15.84 -5.20
C ALA A 28 -11.59 17.15 -4.47
N ARG A 29 -11.98 17.09 -3.18
CA ARG A 29 -12.24 18.28 -2.34
C ARG A 29 -11.04 19.20 -2.19
N ARG A 30 -9.85 18.69 -2.47
CA ARG A 30 -8.58 19.44 -2.44
C ARG A 30 -8.06 19.82 -3.81
N GLY A 31 -8.87 19.62 -4.87
CA GLY A 31 -8.62 20.10 -6.23
C GLY A 31 -8.05 19.07 -7.20
N ALA A 32 -7.86 17.81 -6.79
CA ALA A 32 -7.46 16.76 -7.73
C ALA A 32 -8.60 16.42 -8.70
N LYS A 33 -8.23 16.08 -9.93
CA LYS A 33 -9.07 15.39 -10.90
C LYS A 33 -8.95 13.89 -10.66
N VAL A 34 -10.06 13.17 -10.53
CA VAL A 34 -10.02 11.81 -10.00
C VAL A 34 -10.59 10.79 -10.97
N VAL A 35 -9.83 9.72 -11.24
CA VAL A 35 -10.37 8.47 -11.79
C VAL A 35 -10.83 7.62 -10.62
N VAL A 36 -12.12 7.38 -10.54
CA VAL A 36 -12.76 6.47 -9.59
C VAL A 36 -12.86 5.10 -10.26
N ASN A 37 -11.90 4.23 -10.00
CA ASN A 37 -11.93 2.88 -10.56
C ASN A 37 -12.56 1.90 -9.56
N ASP A 38 -13.57 1.18 -10.00
CA ASP A 38 -14.18 0.08 -9.25
C ASP A 38 -14.87 -0.90 -10.20
N LEU A 39 -14.58 -2.19 -10.06
CA LEU A 39 -15.22 -3.25 -10.86
C LEU A 39 -16.71 -3.44 -10.50
N GLY A 40 -17.13 -2.92 -9.34
CA GLY A 40 -18.50 -3.08 -8.84
C GLY A 40 -18.76 -4.42 -8.15
N GLY A 41 -17.73 -5.19 -7.86
CA GLY A 41 -17.84 -6.49 -7.18
C GLY A 41 -18.11 -6.38 -5.67
N GLY A 42 -18.59 -7.49 -5.09
CA GLY A 42 -18.68 -7.66 -3.64
C GLY A 42 -17.29 -7.88 -2.99
N VAL A 43 -17.27 -8.03 -1.66
CA VAL A 43 -16.03 -8.25 -0.88
C VAL A 43 -15.27 -9.52 -1.32
N ASP A 44 -15.98 -10.52 -1.83
CA ASP A 44 -15.44 -11.78 -2.35
C ASP A 44 -15.02 -11.70 -3.83
N GLY A 45 -15.26 -10.56 -4.49
CA GLY A 45 -15.00 -10.33 -5.92
C GLY A 45 -16.15 -10.72 -6.84
N SER A 46 -17.33 -11.06 -6.32
CA SER A 46 -18.50 -11.43 -7.13
C SER A 46 -19.44 -10.25 -7.36
N GLY A 47 -20.25 -10.32 -8.42
CA GLY A 47 -21.27 -9.32 -8.74
C GLY A 47 -20.76 -8.10 -9.50
N ALA A 48 -21.66 -7.15 -9.77
CA ALA A 48 -21.36 -5.87 -10.39
C ALA A 48 -22.31 -4.79 -9.83
N SER A 49 -21.80 -3.57 -9.65
CA SER A 49 -22.59 -2.43 -9.17
C SER A 49 -22.15 -1.13 -9.87
N ASP A 50 -22.97 -0.11 -9.77
CA ASP A 50 -22.70 1.23 -10.30
C ASP A 50 -22.02 2.15 -9.28
N ALA A 51 -21.26 1.56 -8.35
CA ALA A 51 -20.68 2.25 -7.21
C ALA A 51 -19.69 3.36 -7.61
N ALA A 52 -18.89 3.13 -8.66
CA ALA A 52 -17.95 4.15 -9.17
C ALA A 52 -18.68 5.41 -9.64
N ASN A 53 -19.78 5.26 -10.40
CA ASN A 53 -20.57 6.41 -10.87
C ASN A 53 -21.21 7.19 -9.70
N ALA A 54 -21.71 6.52 -8.68
CA ALA A 54 -22.26 7.20 -7.51
C ALA A 54 -21.23 8.08 -6.79
N VAL A 55 -19.96 7.65 -6.73
CA VAL A 55 -18.86 8.45 -6.17
C VAL A 55 -18.51 9.63 -7.10
N VAL A 56 -18.47 9.40 -8.40
CA VAL A 56 -18.25 10.47 -9.40
C VAL A 56 -19.33 11.53 -9.31
N ASP A 57 -20.62 11.14 -9.23
CA ASP A 57 -21.74 12.06 -9.09
C ASP A 57 -21.60 12.90 -7.82
N GLN A 58 -21.18 12.30 -6.72
CA GLN A 58 -20.88 13.01 -5.47
C GLN A 58 -19.75 14.03 -5.66
N ILE A 59 -18.63 13.65 -6.28
CA ILE A 59 -17.51 14.56 -6.56
C ILE A 59 -17.96 15.74 -7.41
N ILE A 60 -18.72 15.49 -8.48
CA ILE A 60 -19.23 16.53 -9.38
C ILE A 60 -20.21 17.45 -8.64
N SER A 61 -21.11 16.91 -7.81
CA SER A 61 -22.06 17.71 -7.03
C SER A 61 -21.38 18.62 -5.99
N GLU A 62 -20.19 18.22 -5.53
CA GLU A 62 -19.34 19.01 -4.62
C GLU A 62 -18.44 20.01 -5.39
N GLY A 63 -18.54 20.09 -6.72
CA GLY A 63 -17.79 21.01 -7.58
C GLY A 63 -16.42 20.51 -8.02
N GLY A 64 -16.11 19.23 -7.82
CA GLY A 64 -14.89 18.57 -8.29
C GLY A 64 -15.00 18.03 -9.72
N GLU A 65 -13.91 17.41 -10.21
CA GLU A 65 -13.84 16.78 -11.52
C GLU A 65 -13.44 15.30 -11.38
N ALA A 66 -14.24 14.39 -11.93
CA ALA A 66 -13.96 12.95 -11.88
C ALA A 66 -14.51 12.21 -13.11
N ILE A 67 -13.99 11.00 -13.32
CA ILE A 67 -14.55 9.99 -14.24
C ILE A 67 -14.62 8.64 -13.54
N ALA A 68 -15.66 7.86 -13.87
CA ALA A 68 -15.79 6.49 -13.42
C ALA A 68 -15.10 5.54 -14.39
N ASN A 69 -14.49 4.49 -13.87
CA ASN A 69 -13.86 3.44 -14.68
C ASN A 69 -14.13 2.07 -14.06
N GLY A 70 -14.57 1.11 -14.86
CA GLY A 70 -14.94 -0.25 -14.46
C GLY A 70 -13.87 -1.31 -14.74
N ALA A 71 -12.62 -0.93 -15.03
CA ALA A 71 -11.56 -1.88 -15.35
C ALA A 71 -11.23 -2.79 -14.16
N SER A 72 -11.08 -4.09 -14.42
CA SER A 72 -10.44 -4.98 -13.47
C SER A 72 -8.95 -4.68 -13.39
N VAL A 73 -8.42 -4.49 -12.18
CA VAL A 73 -6.99 -4.28 -11.97
C VAL A 73 -6.14 -5.48 -12.38
N THR A 74 -6.74 -6.68 -12.48
CA THR A 74 -6.05 -7.90 -12.94
C THR A 74 -5.91 -7.98 -14.46
N ASP A 75 -6.65 -7.15 -15.20
CA ASP A 75 -6.58 -7.03 -16.65
C ASP A 75 -5.65 -5.87 -17.03
N LEU A 76 -4.44 -6.21 -17.48
CA LEU A 76 -3.44 -5.20 -17.84
C LEU A 76 -3.88 -4.30 -18.99
N GLU A 77 -4.57 -4.84 -20.01
CA GLU A 77 -5.04 -4.05 -21.16
C GLU A 77 -6.12 -3.04 -20.71
N ALA A 78 -7.05 -3.47 -19.86
CA ALA A 78 -8.06 -2.60 -19.29
C ALA A 78 -7.45 -1.52 -18.39
N VAL A 79 -6.42 -1.84 -17.59
CA VAL A 79 -5.66 -0.86 -16.79
C VAL A 79 -4.94 0.15 -17.69
N GLN A 80 -4.31 -0.30 -18.76
CA GLN A 80 -3.65 0.59 -19.72
C GLN A 80 -4.66 1.54 -20.39
N ALA A 81 -5.84 1.02 -20.77
CA ALA A 81 -6.91 1.84 -21.33
C ALA A 81 -7.39 2.92 -20.34
N MET A 82 -7.59 2.56 -19.06
CA MET A 82 -7.95 3.50 -17.99
C MET A 82 -6.91 4.62 -17.82
N VAL A 83 -5.65 4.27 -17.78
CA VAL A 83 -4.55 5.25 -17.62
C VAL A 83 -4.44 6.16 -18.84
N ASN A 84 -4.60 5.61 -20.04
CA ASN A 84 -4.59 6.38 -21.30
C ASN A 84 -5.77 7.35 -21.35
N GLU A 85 -6.98 6.93 -20.99
CA GLU A 85 -8.17 7.79 -20.91
C GLU A 85 -7.92 9.00 -20.00
N ALA A 86 -7.36 8.76 -18.81
CA ALA A 86 -7.03 9.84 -17.87
C ALA A 86 -5.94 10.79 -18.43
N LYS A 87 -4.89 10.23 -19.06
CA LYS A 87 -3.81 10.99 -19.66
C LYS A 87 -4.29 11.81 -20.85
N GLU A 88 -5.15 11.27 -21.72
CA GLU A 88 -5.75 11.98 -22.84
C GLU A 88 -6.64 13.13 -22.38
N LYS A 89 -7.45 12.89 -21.31
CA LYS A 89 -8.36 13.90 -20.79
C LYS A 89 -7.66 15.04 -20.08
N TRP A 90 -6.62 14.75 -19.28
CA TRP A 90 -6.03 15.72 -18.35
C TRP A 90 -4.52 15.95 -18.53
N GLY A 91 -3.86 15.22 -19.43
CA GLY A 91 -2.48 15.42 -19.83
C GLY A 91 -1.41 14.83 -18.89
N ARG A 92 -1.80 14.32 -17.70
CA ARG A 92 -0.88 13.87 -16.65
C ARG A 92 -1.47 12.81 -15.75
N ILE A 93 -0.63 12.13 -14.97
CA ILE A 93 -1.01 11.23 -13.86
C ILE A 93 -0.04 11.50 -12.71
N ASP A 94 -0.53 11.95 -11.57
CA ASP A 94 0.30 12.41 -10.45
C ASP A 94 0.23 11.49 -9.23
N ILE A 95 -0.94 10.92 -8.99
CA ILE A 95 -1.23 10.15 -7.78
C ILE A 95 -1.86 8.81 -8.19
N LEU A 96 -1.35 7.73 -7.63
CA LEU A 96 -1.97 6.41 -7.70
C LEU A 96 -2.20 5.88 -6.28
N VAL A 97 -3.46 5.60 -5.94
CA VAL A 97 -3.82 4.89 -4.70
C VAL A 97 -4.26 3.47 -5.05
N ASN A 98 -3.39 2.51 -4.78
CA ASN A 98 -3.64 1.09 -4.99
C ASN A 98 -4.35 0.51 -3.77
N ASN A 99 -5.64 0.21 -3.90
CA ASN A 99 -6.37 -0.38 -2.79
C ASN A 99 -7.34 -1.49 -3.20
N ALA A 100 -7.70 -1.63 -4.48
CA ALA A 100 -8.58 -2.71 -4.94
C ALA A 100 -8.19 -4.07 -4.32
N GLY A 101 -9.18 -4.80 -3.82
CA GLY A 101 -8.91 -6.05 -3.10
C GLY A 101 -10.16 -6.87 -2.81
N ILE A 102 -9.93 -8.14 -2.48
CA ILE A 102 -10.95 -9.12 -2.09
C ILE A 102 -10.50 -9.86 -0.83
N LEU A 103 -11.42 -10.47 -0.10
CA LEU A 103 -11.12 -11.33 1.05
C LEU A 103 -11.59 -12.76 0.79
N ARG A 104 -10.71 -13.72 1.05
CA ARG A 104 -10.98 -15.16 1.04
C ARG A 104 -10.28 -15.82 2.22
N ASP A 105 -10.65 -15.39 3.44
CA ASP A 105 -10.00 -15.77 4.67
C ASP A 105 -10.29 -17.24 5.02
N LYS A 106 -9.23 -18.01 5.16
CA LYS A 106 -9.27 -19.41 5.64
C LYS A 106 -7.95 -19.75 6.31
N SER A 107 -8.01 -20.64 7.34
CA SER A 107 -6.77 -21.20 7.88
C SER A 107 -5.99 -21.92 6.77
N PHE A 108 -4.67 -21.78 6.76
CA PHE A 108 -3.79 -22.16 5.65
C PHE A 108 -4.02 -23.59 5.14
N HIS A 109 -4.21 -24.56 6.05
CA HIS A 109 -4.45 -25.97 5.68
C HIS A 109 -5.83 -26.23 5.06
N LYS A 110 -6.76 -25.26 5.11
CA LYS A 110 -8.11 -25.33 4.51
C LYS A 110 -8.25 -24.46 3.28
N ASP A 111 -7.29 -23.59 3.01
CA ASP A 111 -7.30 -22.75 1.82
C ASP A 111 -6.89 -23.57 0.59
N THR A 112 -7.35 -23.18 -0.58
CA THR A 112 -6.95 -23.79 -1.85
C THR A 112 -5.99 -22.89 -2.59
N ILE A 113 -5.16 -23.48 -3.45
CA ILE A 113 -4.20 -22.70 -4.26
C ILE A 113 -4.94 -21.72 -5.16
N GLU A 114 -6.10 -22.09 -5.69
CA GLU A 114 -6.93 -21.21 -6.53
C GLU A 114 -7.45 -20.01 -5.74
N SER A 115 -7.91 -20.24 -4.50
CA SER A 115 -8.37 -19.18 -3.62
C SER A 115 -7.20 -18.25 -3.21
N PHE A 116 -6.05 -18.84 -2.88
CA PHE A 116 -4.82 -18.11 -2.57
C PHE A 116 -4.39 -17.23 -3.76
N ASN A 117 -4.29 -17.80 -4.95
CA ASN A 117 -3.89 -17.10 -6.17
C ASN A 117 -4.87 -15.97 -6.52
N ALA A 118 -6.18 -16.18 -6.38
CA ALA A 118 -7.16 -15.14 -6.66
C ALA A 118 -6.96 -13.89 -5.76
N VAL A 119 -6.57 -14.07 -4.49
CA VAL A 119 -6.23 -12.96 -3.59
C VAL A 119 -4.92 -12.29 -4.03
N MET A 120 -3.89 -13.07 -4.37
CA MET A 120 -2.62 -12.54 -4.91
C MET A 120 -2.83 -11.76 -6.21
N ASP A 121 -3.66 -12.27 -7.12
CA ASP A 121 -3.93 -11.67 -8.42
C ASP A 121 -4.60 -10.30 -8.25
N VAL A 122 -5.62 -10.18 -7.41
CA VAL A 122 -6.28 -8.88 -7.22
C VAL A 122 -5.37 -7.90 -6.46
N HIS A 123 -4.84 -8.33 -5.31
CA HIS A 123 -4.10 -7.42 -4.44
C HIS A 123 -2.71 -7.08 -4.96
N PHE A 124 -1.90 -8.08 -5.35
CA PHE A 124 -0.51 -7.83 -5.76
C PHE A 124 -0.38 -7.64 -7.27
N GLN A 125 -0.88 -8.57 -8.09
CA GLN A 125 -0.78 -8.42 -9.55
C GLN A 125 -1.54 -7.19 -10.04
N GLY A 126 -2.75 -6.93 -9.51
CA GLY A 126 -3.51 -5.72 -9.82
C GLY A 126 -2.77 -4.43 -9.45
N THR A 127 -2.18 -4.39 -8.25
CA THR A 127 -1.32 -3.28 -7.81
C THR A 127 -0.11 -3.11 -8.74
N LEU A 128 0.53 -4.21 -9.13
CA LEU A 128 1.68 -4.20 -10.05
C LEU A 128 1.27 -3.68 -11.43
N ASN A 129 0.15 -4.12 -11.99
CA ASN A 129 -0.37 -3.66 -13.28
C ASN A 129 -0.59 -2.14 -13.28
N CYS A 130 -1.30 -1.62 -12.29
CA CYS A 130 -1.56 -0.18 -12.16
C CYS A 130 -0.26 0.60 -11.99
N THR A 131 0.60 0.17 -11.07
CA THR A 131 1.86 0.84 -10.78
C THR A 131 2.79 0.85 -11.99
N HIS A 132 2.97 -0.30 -12.66
CA HIS A 132 3.82 -0.43 -13.83
C HIS A 132 3.35 0.45 -14.99
N THR A 133 2.04 0.62 -15.16
CA THR A 133 1.46 1.44 -16.23
C THR A 133 1.67 2.94 -15.97
N VAL A 134 1.50 3.43 -14.74
CA VAL A 134 1.65 4.86 -14.44
C VAL A 134 3.10 5.28 -14.21
N TYR A 135 3.97 4.37 -13.77
CA TYR A 135 5.32 4.70 -13.35
C TYR A 135 6.19 5.36 -14.44
N PRO A 136 6.19 4.91 -15.73
CA PRO A 136 6.89 5.59 -16.80
C PRO A 136 6.41 7.03 -17.02
N ILE A 137 5.08 7.26 -16.93
CA ILE A 137 4.46 8.58 -17.07
C ILE A 137 4.95 9.51 -15.96
N MET A 138 4.89 9.05 -14.71
CA MET A 138 5.34 9.81 -13.54
C MET A 138 6.84 10.13 -13.61
N ARG A 139 7.66 9.20 -14.12
CA ARG A 139 9.10 9.45 -14.33
C ARG A 139 9.35 10.54 -15.38
N GLU A 140 8.62 10.50 -16.48
CA GLU A 140 8.71 11.52 -17.54
C GLU A 140 8.29 12.91 -17.03
N GLN A 141 7.27 12.96 -16.17
CA GLN A 141 6.77 14.18 -15.53
C GLN A 141 7.69 14.73 -14.42
N GLU A 142 8.66 13.92 -13.94
CA GLU A 142 9.47 14.20 -12.75
C GLU A 142 8.63 14.47 -11.50
N PHE A 143 7.47 13.80 -11.42
CA PHE A 143 6.57 13.84 -10.28
C PHE A 143 5.66 12.61 -10.26
N GLY A 144 5.55 11.95 -9.10
CA GLY A 144 4.59 10.87 -8.86
C GLY A 144 4.47 10.55 -7.38
N ARG A 145 3.27 10.17 -6.95
CA ARG A 145 2.97 9.68 -5.60
C ARG A 145 2.17 8.39 -5.71
N ILE A 146 2.77 7.30 -5.29
CA ILE A 146 2.17 5.98 -5.33
C ILE A 146 1.95 5.49 -3.90
N ILE A 147 0.72 5.24 -3.55
CA ILE A 147 0.32 4.74 -2.24
C ILE A 147 -0.15 3.29 -2.39
N PHE A 148 0.45 2.40 -1.63
CA PHE A 148 0.06 1.01 -1.53
C PHE A 148 -0.75 0.78 -0.25
N THR A 149 -1.94 0.21 -0.36
CA THR A 149 -2.71 -0.19 0.81
C THR A 149 -2.29 -1.57 1.26
N SER A 150 -1.32 -1.60 2.17
CA SER A 150 -0.90 -2.80 2.91
C SER A 150 -1.90 -3.09 4.04
N SER A 151 -1.48 -3.83 5.05
CA SER A 151 -2.29 -4.19 6.21
C SER A 151 -1.41 -4.57 7.39
N SER A 152 -1.93 -4.43 8.61
CA SER A 152 -1.33 -5.06 9.80
C SER A 152 -1.15 -6.57 9.61
N SER A 153 -2.07 -7.23 8.90
CA SER A 153 -1.97 -8.65 8.55
C SER A 153 -0.77 -8.96 7.66
N GLY A 154 -0.37 -8.02 6.78
CA GLY A 154 0.85 -8.14 5.99
C GLY A 154 2.11 -7.96 6.82
N VAL A 155 2.13 -6.94 7.69
CA VAL A 155 3.33 -6.57 8.44
C VAL A 155 3.56 -7.47 9.65
N PHE A 156 2.50 -7.86 10.37
CA PHE A 156 2.59 -8.58 11.64
C PHE A 156 2.00 -10.00 11.58
N GLY A 157 1.31 -10.34 10.49
CA GLY A 157 0.56 -11.59 10.37
C GLY A 157 -0.81 -11.54 11.03
N ASN A 158 -1.73 -12.37 10.53
CA ASN A 158 -3.03 -12.61 11.15
C ASN A 158 -3.51 -14.04 10.85
N PHE A 159 -4.13 -14.68 11.86
CA PHE A 159 -4.64 -16.05 11.69
C PHE A 159 -5.69 -16.10 10.58
N GLY A 160 -5.57 -17.10 9.69
CA GLY A 160 -6.53 -17.32 8.61
C GLY A 160 -6.34 -16.41 7.38
N GLN A 161 -5.29 -15.59 7.33
CA GLN A 161 -5.03 -14.64 6.25
C GLN A 161 -3.66 -14.84 5.57
N ALA A 162 -3.25 -16.09 5.36
CA ALA A 162 -1.96 -16.37 4.72
C ALA A 162 -1.88 -15.81 3.30
N ASN A 163 -2.95 -15.93 2.49
CA ASN A 163 -3.06 -15.35 1.15
C ASN A 163 -3.02 -13.80 1.20
N TYR A 164 -3.90 -13.20 1.99
CA TYR A 164 -4.03 -11.75 2.13
C TYR A 164 -2.76 -11.11 2.73
N GLY A 165 -2.24 -11.66 3.84
CA GLY A 165 -1.03 -11.18 4.48
C GLY A 165 0.19 -11.22 3.55
N SER A 166 0.34 -12.31 2.77
CA SER A 166 1.40 -12.44 1.77
C SER A 166 1.28 -11.34 0.69
N ALA A 167 0.10 -11.13 0.13
CA ALA A 167 -0.14 -10.11 -0.89
C ALA A 167 0.14 -8.69 -0.34
N LYS A 168 -0.29 -8.41 0.89
CA LYS A 168 -0.10 -7.09 1.53
C LYS A 168 1.35 -6.82 1.90
N MET A 169 2.14 -7.84 2.25
CA MET A 169 3.58 -7.66 2.48
C MET A 169 4.38 -7.57 1.17
N ALA A 170 3.95 -8.24 0.11
CA ALA A 170 4.56 -8.10 -1.21
C ALA A 170 4.54 -6.64 -1.72
N MET A 171 3.49 -5.88 -1.43
CA MET A 171 3.41 -4.46 -1.74
C MET A 171 4.48 -3.64 -1.00
N VAL A 172 4.80 -3.98 0.24
CA VAL A 172 5.88 -3.32 1.01
C VAL A 172 7.23 -3.61 0.37
N GLY A 173 7.45 -4.84 -0.10
CA GLY A 173 8.66 -5.21 -0.86
C GLY A 173 8.81 -4.40 -2.16
N LEU A 174 7.72 -4.27 -2.94
CA LEU A 174 7.68 -3.46 -4.15
C LEU A 174 7.97 -1.98 -3.84
N MET A 175 7.31 -1.41 -2.82
CA MET A 175 7.55 -0.05 -2.33
C MET A 175 9.03 0.18 -2.00
N ASN A 176 9.65 -0.74 -1.27
CA ASN A 176 11.04 -0.62 -0.85
C ASN A 176 12.03 -0.56 -2.02
N THR A 177 11.73 -1.21 -3.13
CA THR A 177 12.53 -1.12 -4.35
C THR A 177 12.24 0.16 -5.13
N LEU A 178 10.97 0.46 -5.37
CA LEU A 178 10.56 1.61 -6.16
C LEU A 178 10.92 2.95 -5.51
N LYS A 179 10.96 3.05 -4.17
CA LYS A 179 11.45 4.27 -3.48
C LYS A 179 12.87 4.64 -3.89
N LEU A 180 13.73 3.65 -4.14
CA LEU A 180 15.12 3.87 -4.55
C LEU A 180 15.21 4.28 -6.02
N GLU A 181 14.48 3.58 -6.89
CA GLU A 181 14.47 3.83 -8.32
C GLU A 181 13.79 5.17 -8.69
N GLY A 182 12.73 5.51 -7.96
CA GLY A 182 11.91 6.71 -8.21
C GLY A 182 12.49 8.00 -7.67
N GLN A 183 13.34 7.93 -6.65
CA GLN A 183 13.78 9.11 -5.89
C GLN A 183 14.36 10.23 -6.77
N LYS A 184 15.22 9.90 -7.73
CA LYS A 184 15.84 10.90 -8.63
C LYS A 184 14.86 11.55 -9.61
N TYR A 185 13.68 10.97 -9.78
CA TYR A 185 12.60 11.48 -10.63
C TYR A 185 11.44 12.07 -9.81
N ASN A 186 11.64 12.28 -8.51
CA ASN A 186 10.59 12.74 -7.60
C ASN A 186 9.33 11.85 -7.64
N VAL A 187 9.51 10.55 -7.94
CA VAL A 187 8.45 9.54 -7.85
C VAL A 187 8.59 8.81 -6.53
N PHE A 188 7.71 9.11 -5.58
CA PHE A 188 7.75 8.59 -4.22
C PHE A 188 6.71 7.50 -4.02
N THR A 189 7.12 6.44 -3.33
CA THR A 189 6.26 5.29 -3.02
C THR A 189 6.16 5.11 -1.53
N ASN A 190 4.93 5.04 -1.02
CA ASN A 190 4.63 4.84 0.39
C ASN A 190 3.54 3.77 0.56
N SER A 191 3.40 3.25 1.75
CA SER A 191 2.36 2.28 2.09
C SER A 191 1.58 2.72 3.31
N ILE A 192 0.28 2.38 3.36
CA ILE A 192 -0.54 2.50 4.56
C ILE A 192 -0.95 1.13 5.09
N THR A 193 -1.13 1.03 6.40
CA THR A 193 -1.80 -0.09 7.08
C THR A 193 -3.02 0.49 7.79
N PRO A 194 -4.17 0.56 7.09
CA PRO A 194 -5.36 1.20 7.62
C PRO A 194 -6.06 0.32 8.65
N VAL A 195 -6.67 0.96 9.64
CA VAL A 195 -7.64 0.35 10.55
C VAL A 195 -8.93 1.17 10.50
N ALA A 196 -9.98 0.61 9.90
CA ALA A 196 -11.28 1.24 9.78
C ALA A 196 -12.40 0.21 9.86
N TYR A 197 -13.58 0.66 10.29
CA TYR A 197 -14.79 -0.14 10.24
C TYR A 197 -15.39 -0.04 8.83
N THR A 198 -15.33 -1.14 8.11
CA THR A 198 -15.81 -1.25 6.72
C THR A 198 -16.55 -2.58 6.57
N ARG A 199 -17.17 -2.81 5.42
CA ARG A 199 -17.75 -4.13 5.09
C ARG A 199 -16.76 -5.30 5.26
N MET A 200 -15.45 -5.05 5.08
CA MET A 200 -14.40 -6.06 5.26
C MET A 200 -14.11 -6.38 6.73
N THR A 201 -14.39 -5.47 7.64
CA THR A 201 -14.10 -5.60 9.09
C THR A 201 -15.37 -5.74 9.92
N GLU A 202 -16.55 -5.68 9.30
CA GLU A 202 -17.84 -5.93 9.93
C GLU A 202 -17.86 -7.34 10.55
N GLY A 203 -18.24 -7.43 11.82
CA GLY A 203 -18.20 -8.67 12.59
C GLY A 203 -16.82 -9.04 13.20
N LEU A 204 -15.73 -8.39 12.79
CA LEU A 204 -14.40 -8.56 13.39
C LEU A 204 -14.13 -7.52 14.48
N ILE A 205 -14.68 -6.32 14.33
CA ILE A 205 -14.55 -5.20 15.28
C ILE A 205 -15.91 -5.03 15.98
N PRO A 206 -15.95 -4.95 17.32
CA PRO A 206 -17.20 -4.65 18.02
C PRO A 206 -17.80 -3.31 17.56
N GLU A 207 -19.12 -3.23 17.36
CA GLU A 207 -19.81 -2.07 16.78
C GLU A 207 -19.52 -0.77 17.55
N ASP A 208 -19.41 -0.83 18.87
CA ASP A 208 -19.11 0.36 19.69
C ASP A 208 -17.72 0.94 19.41
N PHE A 209 -16.74 0.11 19.07
CA PHE A 209 -15.44 0.57 18.60
C PHE A 209 -15.51 1.04 17.15
N GLY A 210 -16.31 0.38 16.31
CA GLY A 210 -16.49 0.72 14.90
C GLY A 210 -16.97 2.15 14.67
N LYS A 211 -17.80 2.70 15.58
CA LYS A 211 -18.28 4.10 15.51
C LYS A 211 -17.16 5.14 15.49
N ASN A 212 -16.01 4.82 16.10
CA ASN A 212 -14.85 5.72 16.14
C ASN A 212 -13.83 5.39 15.04
N MET A 213 -14.03 4.34 14.26
CA MET A 213 -13.10 3.84 13.24
C MET A 213 -13.66 4.07 11.82
N GLN A 214 -14.22 5.25 11.57
CA GLN A 214 -14.80 5.56 10.27
C GLN A 214 -13.72 5.64 9.18
N PRO A 215 -14.02 5.22 7.92
CA PRO A 215 -13.11 5.25 6.80
C PRO A 215 -12.43 6.61 6.57
N GLU A 216 -13.17 7.70 6.74
CA GLU A 216 -12.66 9.07 6.60
C GLU A 216 -11.51 9.40 7.56
N HIS A 217 -11.36 8.70 8.68
CA HIS A 217 -10.28 8.92 9.64
C HIS A 217 -8.90 8.43 9.13
N VAL A 218 -8.88 7.60 8.09
CA VAL A 218 -7.65 7.15 7.42
C VAL A 218 -7.22 8.13 6.32
N THR A 219 -8.17 8.79 5.69
CA THR A 219 -7.95 9.67 4.53
C THR A 219 -6.86 10.73 4.75
N PRO A 220 -6.72 11.39 5.91
CA PRO A 220 -5.63 12.36 6.14
C PRO A 220 -4.22 11.78 5.91
N ALA A 221 -3.98 10.50 6.24
CA ALA A 221 -2.71 9.83 5.97
C ALA A 221 -2.46 9.69 4.47
N VAL A 222 -3.47 9.25 3.71
CA VAL A 222 -3.36 9.11 2.24
C VAL A 222 -3.11 10.46 1.59
N LEU A 223 -3.84 11.50 1.99
CA LEU A 223 -3.65 12.86 1.47
C LEU A 223 -2.23 13.40 1.77
N TYR A 224 -1.72 13.14 2.98
CA TYR A 224 -0.34 13.52 3.30
C TYR A 224 0.68 12.76 2.45
N LEU A 225 0.53 11.43 2.32
CA LEU A 225 1.43 10.60 1.51
C LEU A 225 1.32 10.88 0.00
N ALA A 226 0.20 11.44 -0.47
CA ALA A 226 -0.01 11.88 -1.85
C ALA A 226 0.52 13.31 -2.11
N SER A 227 0.84 14.08 -1.08
CA SER A 227 1.25 15.47 -1.21
C SER A 227 2.66 15.62 -1.78
N LYS A 228 2.99 16.84 -2.21
CA LYS A 228 4.36 17.18 -2.63
C LYS A 228 5.39 17.08 -1.49
N ASP A 229 4.93 17.25 -0.25
CA ASP A 229 5.75 17.19 0.96
C ASP A 229 5.80 15.76 1.58
N ALA A 230 5.31 14.77 0.84
CA ALA A 230 5.31 13.37 1.28
C ALA A 230 6.72 12.85 1.54
N PRO A 231 6.93 12.01 2.55
CA PRO A 231 8.14 11.21 2.67
C PRO A 231 8.21 10.16 1.56
N ASN A 232 9.36 9.49 1.43
CA ASN A 232 9.54 8.37 0.51
C ASN A 232 9.90 7.09 1.26
N GLY A 233 9.22 5.97 1.00
CA GLY A 233 9.49 4.67 1.60
C GLY A 233 8.98 4.52 3.03
N VAL A 234 7.84 5.09 3.34
CA VAL A 234 7.20 5.00 4.66
C VAL A 234 6.08 3.98 4.65
N VAL A 235 6.00 3.14 5.68
CA VAL A 235 4.79 2.38 6.03
C VAL A 235 4.11 3.11 7.18
N MET A 236 2.88 3.60 6.96
CA MET A 236 2.12 4.38 7.93
C MET A 236 0.88 3.61 8.40
N ALA A 237 0.78 3.36 9.70
CA ALA A 237 -0.46 2.92 10.33
C ALA A 237 -1.39 4.12 10.52
N ALA A 238 -2.68 3.96 10.17
CA ALA A 238 -3.67 5.03 10.27
C ALA A 238 -5.05 4.47 10.61
N GLY A 239 -5.70 5.05 11.62
CA GLY A 239 -7.06 4.68 12.01
C GLY A 239 -7.51 5.41 13.27
N ALA A 240 -8.79 5.74 13.35
CA ALA A 240 -9.40 6.39 14.52
C ALA A 240 -8.65 7.66 15.00
N GLY A 241 -8.02 8.41 14.10
CA GLY A 241 -7.22 9.60 14.44
C GLY A 241 -5.82 9.28 14.97
N VAL A 242 -5.42 8.01 15.01
CA VAL A 242 -4.05 7.58 15.38
C VAL A 242 -3.23 7.37 14.12
N PHE A 243 -2.03 7.96 14.10
CA PHE A 243 -1.07 7.81 13.02
C PHE A 243 0.28 7.41 13.59
N ALA A 244 0.88 6.35 13.03
CA ALA A 244 2.19 5.86 13.46
C ALA A 244 3.00 5.40 12.25
N ARG A 245 4.33 5.51 12.34
CA ARG A 245 5.24 4.95 11.36
C ARG A 245 5.67 3.55 11.79
N ILE A 246 5.65 2.61 10.85
CA ILE A 246 6.14 1.24 11.05
C ILE A 246 7.55 1.15 10.48
N PHE A 247 8.45 0.50 11.23
CA PHE A 247 9.82 0.23 10.83
C PHE A 247 10.10 -1.26 10.88
N ILE A 248 10.86 -1.75 9.90
CA ILE A 248 11.47 -3.08 9.94
C ILE A 248 12.91 -2.86 10.41
N HIS A 249 13.24 -3.38 11.59
CA HIS A 249 14.54 -3.27 12.21
C HIS A 249 15.34 -4.56 12.04
N GLU A 250 16.64 -4.43 11.94
CA GLU A 250 17.59 -5.53 12.06
C GLU A 250 18.52 -5.25 13.25
N THR A 251 18.70 -6.25 14.13
CA THR A 251 19.67 -6.17 15.24
C THR A 251 21.09 -6.04 14.71
N MET A 252 22.01 -5.57 15.53
CA MET A 252 23.42 -5.56 15.13
C MET A 252 23.96 -6.96 14.89
N GLY A 253 23.52 -7.94 15.70
CA GLY A 253 24.01 -9.31 15.62
C GLY A 253 25.44 -9.45 16.18
N ILE A 254 26.05 -10.59 15.91
CA ILE A 254 27.40 -10.93 16.38
C ILE A 254 28.25 -11.50 15.24
N ASN A 255 29.57 -11.39 15.36
CA ASN A 255 30.53 -12.17 14.59
C ASN A 255 31.03 -13.33 15.46
N LEU A 256 30.87 -14.56 15.01
CA LEU A 256 31.34 -15.76 15.71
C LEU A 256 32.85 -16.03 15.53
N GLY A 257 33.51 -15.26 14.66
CA GLY A 257 34.95 -15.36 14.45
C GLY A 257 35.34 -16.36 13.35
N THR A 258 35.98 -17.48 13.73
CA THR A 258 36.53 -18.43 12.76
C THR A 258 35.49 -19.40 12.19
N ALA A 259 35.83 -20.10 11.10
CA ALA A 259 34.94 -21.10 10.50
C ALA A 259 34.62 -22.26 11.47
N GLU A 260 35.51 -22.54 12.41
CA GLU A 260 35.31 -23.59 13.44
C GLU A 260 34.27 -23.15 14.48
N ASP A 261 34.10 -21.84 14.72
CA ASP A 261 33.12 -21.26 15.62
C ASP A 261 31.74 -21.07 15.00
N MET A 262 31.63 -21.09 13.66
CA MET A 262 30.37 -20.89 12.91
C MET A 262 29.51 -22.14 12.94
N THR A 263 28.97 -22.48 14.13
CA THR A 263 28.14 -23.65 14.36
C THR A 263 26.74 -23.25 14.81
N PRO A 264 25.72 -24.08 14.56
CA PRO A 264 24.36 -23.81 15.06
C PRO A 264 24.30 -23.76 16.58
N GLU A 265 25.16 -24.54 17.28
CA GLU A 265 25.27 -24.55 18.73
C GLU A 265 25.77 -23.19 19.26
N ASN A 266 26.76 -22.60 18.59
CA ASN A 266 27.27 -21.26 18.94
C ASN A 266 26.27 -20.15 18.65
N ILE A 267 25.46 -20.26 17.58
CA ILE A 267 24.32 -19.35 17.37
C ILE A 267 23.32 -19.47 18.52
N ALA A 268 22.93 -20.70 18.88
CA ALA A 268 22.00 -20.95 19.97
C ALA A 268 22.54 -20.44 21.32
N ALA A 269 23.80 -20.68 21.62
CA ALA A 269 24.44 -20.22 22.87
C ALA A 269 24.56 -18.68 22.97
N ASN A 270 24.52 -17.96 21.86
CA ASN A 270 24.60 -16.50 21.81
C ASN A 270 23.29 -15.84 21.33
N TRP A 271 22.16 -16.57 21.38
CA TRP A 271 20.88 -16.08 20.85
C TRP A 271 20.45 -14.73 21.44
N ASP A 272 20.68 -14.49 22.73
CA ASP A 272 20.37 -13.22 23.38
C ASP A 272 21.12 -12.04 22.73
N LYS A 273 22.40 -12.24 22.39
CA LYS A 273 23.17 -11.21 21.69
C LYS A 273 22.75 -11.04 20.23
N VAL A 274 22.41 -12.14 19.53
CA VAL A 274 21.88 -12.10 18.16
C VAL A 274 20.56 -11.31 18.12
N SER A 275 19.76 -11.41 19.18
CA SER A 275 18.42 -10.81 19.29
C SER A 275 18.39 -9.48 20.03
N ASP A 276 19.55 -8.93 20.42
CA ASP A 276 19.65 -7.68 21.17
C ASP A 276 19.16 -6.52 20.34
N MET A 277 18.15 -5.80 20.86
CA MET A 277 17.52 -4.68 20.20
C MET A 277 18.15 -3.31 20.49
N ASP A 278 19.11 -3.23 21.42
CA ASP A 278 19.65 -1.94 21.88
C ASP A 278 20.22 -1.09 20.72
N ASP A 279 20.93 -1.72 19.79
CA ASP A 279 21.49 -1.06 18.61
C ASP A 279 20.74 -1.44 17.29
N ALA A 280 19.54 -2.00 17.40
CA ALA A 280 18.75 -2.36 16.23
C ALA A 280 18.33 -1.11 15.43
N ARG A 281 18.50 -1.17 14.12
CA ARG A 281 18.21 -0.02 13.23
C ARG A 281 17.41 -0.42 11.98
N PRO A 282 16.60 0.49 11.44
CA PRO A 282 15.96 0.27 10.16
C PRO A 282 16.98 0.46 9.03
N LEU A 283 17.15 -0.56 8.20
CA LEU A 283 17.99 -0.47 7.00
C LEU A 283 17.20 0.13 5.84
N GLN A 284 17.85 0.99 5.05
CA GLN A 284 17.19 1.71 3.96
C GLN A 284 17.21 0.93 2.64
N ASN A 285 18.19 0.03 2.47
CA ASN A 285 18.36 -0.83 1.29
C ASN A 285 19.18 -2.07 1.62
N GLY A 286 19.20 -3.05 0.71
CA GLY A 286 19.95 -4.30 0.89
C GLY A 286 21.47 -4.12 0.98
N GLY A 287 22.03 -3.07 0.39
CA GLY A 287 23.47 -2.78 0.48
C GLY A 287 23.92 -2.41 1.90
N GLU A 288 23.05 -1.75 2.69
CA GLU A 288 23.35 -1.42 4.09
C GLU A 288 23.51 -2.67 4.96
N GLN A 289 22.75 -3.74 4.68
CA GLN A 289 22.94 -5.02 5.37
C GLN A 289 24.33 -5.59 5.08
N THR A 290 24.75 -5.58 3.83
CA THR A 290 26.08 -6.04 3.43
C THR A 290 27.20 -5.23 4.12
N LEU A 291 27.06 -3.90 4.15
CA LEU A 291 28.02 -3.01 4.83
C LEU A 291 28.08 -3.28 6.32
N LYS A 292 26.94 -3.49 6.99
CA LYS A 292 26.88 -3.86 8.41
C LYS A 292 27.65 -5.15 8.69
N ILE A 293 27.49 -6.17 7.84
CA ILE A 293 28.22 -7.44 7.97
C ILE A 293 29.73 -7.20 7.85
N PHE A 294 30.19 -6.40 6.87
CA PHE A 294 31.61 -6.04 6.74
C PHE A 294 32.14 -5.28 7.96
N GLU A 295 31.34 -4.36 8.54
CA GLU A 295 31.73 -3.66 9.76
C GLU A 295 31.97 -4.61 10.94
N LEU A 296 31.12 -5.63 11.09
CA LEU A 296 31.26 -6.64 12.16
C LEU A 296 32.46 -7.55 11.94
N ILE A 297 32.75 -7.95 10.70
CA ILE A 297 33.93 -8.76 10.38
C ILE A 297 35.22 -8.00 10.71
N ASN A 298 35.27 -6.69 10.45
CA ASN A 298 36.46 -5.86 10.66
C ASN A 298 36.67 -5.41 12.12
N LYS A 299 35.69 -5.60 12.98
CA LYS A 299 35.77 -5.26 14.42
C LYS A 299 36.21 -6.43 15.31
N GLY A 300 36.22 -7.63 14.80
CA GLY A 300 36.69 -8.85 15.47
C GLY A 300 38.06 -9.27 14.94
#